data_b38c3648584e048a8697273ff216e1e4
#
_entry.id   b38c3648584e048a8697273ff216e1e4
#
_cell.length_a   1.000
_cell.length_b   1.000
_cell.length_c   1.000
_cell.angle_alpha   90.00
_cell.angle_beta   90.00
_cell.angle_gamma   90.00
#
_symmetry.space_group_name_H-M   'P 1'
#
loop_
_entity.id
_entity.type
_entity.pdbx_description
1 polymer ?
#
loop_
_entity_poly.entity_id
_entity_poly.type
_entity_poly.pdbx_seq_one_letter_code
_entity_poly.pdbx_strand_id
1 'polypeptide(L)'
;MSLLDQFQAYADAFEETYVDNDWARLEQYFTPDAVYAPGDGSEFVGRDQVISRLRDGVDGLDRRFDSRGLSSQPPTVEGDTVSLAWQLTLSKAGAPDFVASGIEHATYTDGAISRLEDVFDDGVAEALGAWMAAHGDSLVA
;
A
#
# COMPACT_ATOMS: atom_id res chain seq x y z
N MET A 1 17.32 13.55 9.84
CA MET A 1 16.46 13.19 8.72
C MET A 1 15.03 13.58 9.09
N SER A 2 14.35 14.32 8.23
CA SER A 2 12.95 14.72 8.47
C SER A 2 12.01 13.51 8.32
N LEU A 3 10.78 13.66 8.84
CA LEU A 3 9.75 12.62 8.62
C LEU A 3 9.46 12.43 7.13
N LEU A 4 9.46 13.52 6.34
CA LEU A 4 9.26 13.41 4.90
C LEU A 4 10.37 12.59 4.24
N ASP A 5 11.62 12.79 4.65
CA ASP A 5 12.76 12.01 4.12
C ASP A 5 12.65 10.54 4.52
N GLN A 6 12.24 10.27 5.76
CA GLN A 6 12.05 8.90 6.25
C GLN A 6 10.92 8.20 5.49
N PHE A 7 9.81 8.90 5.26
CA PHE A 7 8.69 8.35 4.51
C PHE A 7 9.07 8.09 3.06
N GLN A 8 9.81 9.00 2.42
CA GLN A 8 10.28 8.80 1.05
C GLN A 8 11.19 7.57 0.96
N ALA A 9 12.09 7.39 1.93
CA ALA A 9 12.95 6.21 1.96
C ALA A 9 12.13 4.91 2.07
N TYR A 10 11.09 4.90 2.89
CA TYR A 10 10.18 3.77 2.99
C TYR A 10 9.44 3.51 1.67
N ALA A 11 8.90 4.57 1.06
CA ALA A 11 8.17 4.44 -0.20
C ALA A 11 9.07 3.90 -1.32
N ASP A 12 10.30 4.39 -1.41
CA ASP A 12 11.27 3.90 -2.39
C ASP A 12 11.63 2.43 -2.14
N ALA A 13 11.82 2.06 -0.87
CA ALA A 13 12.11 0.68 -0.47
C ALA A 13 10.94 -0.25 -0.82
N PHE A 14 9.72 0.21 -0.66
CA PHE A 14 8.54 -0.58 -1.04
C PHE A 14 8.52 -0.88 -2.54
N GLU A 15 8.80 0.13 -3.37
CA GLU A 15 8.84 -0.07 -4.83
C GLU A 15 9.99 -0.98 -5.26
N GLU A 16 11.15 -0.91 -4.60
CA GLU A 16 12.24 -1.86 -4.83
C GLU A 16 11.82 -3.28 -4.46
N THR A 17 11.12 -3.44 -3.34
CA THR A 17 10.64 -4.74 -2.86
C THR A 17 9.59 -5.32 -3.81
N TYR A 18 8.76 -4.47 -4.40
CA TYR A 18 7.83 -4.91 -5.44
C TYR A 18 8.57 -5.54 -6.61
N VAL A 19 9.75 -5.03 -6.96
CA VAL A 19 10.55 -5.55 -8.07
C VAL A 19 11.28 -6.84 -7.72
N ASP A 20 11.92 -6.93 -6.55
CA ASP A 20 12.83 -8.03 -6.22
C ASP A 20 12.31 -9.01 -5.14
N ASN A 21 11.16 -8.74 -4.55
CA ASN A 21 10.55 -9.58 -3.50
C ASN A 21 11.38 -9.68 -2.20
N ASP A 22 12.27 -8.75 -1.95
CA ASP A 22 13.04 -8.74 -0.70
C ASP A 22 12.27 -8.02 0.40
N TRP A 23 11.28 -8.70 0.98
CA TRP A 23 10.39 -8.12 2.00
C TRP A 23 11.10 -7.84 3.31
N ALA A 24 12.22 -8.52 3.60
CA ALA A 24 13.04 -8.23 4.78
C ALA A 24 13.60 -6.81 4.76
N ARG A 25 13.74 -6.21 3.59
CA ARG A 25 14.18 -4.81 3.44
C ARG A 25 13.29 -3.85 4.21
N LEU A 26 11.98 -4.15 4.35
CA LEU A 26 11.02 -3.26 5.01
C LEU A 26 11.08 -3.31 6.53
N GLU A 27 11.71 -4.33 7.12
CA GLU A 27 11.74 -4.49 8.58
C GLU A 27 12.30 -3.26 9.28
N GLN A 28 13.33 -2.63 8.72
CA GLN A 28 13.98 -1.47 9.31
C GLN A 28 13.08 -0.23 9.42
N TYR A 29 12.00 -0.19 8.67
CA TYR A 29 11.11 0.98 8.63
C TYR A 29 9.97 0.91 9.64
N PHE A 30 9.78 -0.21 10.30
CA PHE A 30 8.67 -0.44 11.23
C PHE A 30 9.17 -0.69 12.65
N THR A 31 8.39 -0.23 13.65
CA THR A 31 8.63 -0.63 15.03
C THR A 31 8.25 -2.11 15.21
N PRO A 32 8.82 -2.80 16.23
CA PRO A 32 8.49 -4.21 16.48
C PRO A 32 7.00 -4.47 16.74
N ASP A 33 6.31 -3.48 17.29
CA ASP A 33 4.87 -3.56 17.64
C ASP A 33 4.00 -2.76 16.66
N ALA A 34 4.48 -2.48 15.46
CA ALA A 34 3.75 -1.71 14.46
C ALA A 34 2.39 -2.32 14.15
N VAL A 35 1.44 -1.46 13.78
CA VAL A 35 0.08 -1.86 13.38
C VAL A 35 -0.18 -1.39 11.95
N TYR A 36 -0.77 -2.26 11.14
CA TYR A 36 -1.24 -1.90 9.80
C TYR A 36 -2.75 -2.05 9.73
N ALA A 37 -3.43 -0.98 9.32
CA ALA A 37 -4.86 -0.96 9.03
C ALA A 37 -5.05 -0.77 7.53
N PRO A 38 -5.36 -1.83 6.76
CA PRO A 38 -5.39 -1.75 5.28
C PRO A 38 -6.65 -1.10 4.68
N GLY A 39 -7.62 -0.67 5.52
CA GLY A 39 -8.79 0.05 5.04
C GLY A 39 -10.05 -0.78 4.90
N ASP A 40 -10.01 -2.07 5.27
CA ASP A 40 -11.16 -2.97 5.24
C ASP A 40 -11.75 -3.25 6.62
N GLY A 41 -11.31 -2.50 7.64
CA GLY A 41 -11.73 -2.69 9.04
C GLY A 41 -10.86 -3.64 9.83
N SER A 42 -9.91 -4.33 9.20
CA SER A 42 -8.98 -5.21 9.89
C SER A 42 -7.76 -4.44 10.39
N GLU A 43 -7.05 -5.04 11.35
CA GLU A 43 -5.75 -4.55 11.82
C GLU A 43 -4.80 -5.72 12.01
N PHE A 44 -3.55 -5.51 11.60
CA PHE A 44 -2.48 -6.49 11.75
C PHE A 44 -1.46 -5.92 12.72
N VAL A 45 -1.22 -6.62 13.82
CA VAL A 45 -0.39 -6.16 14.93
C VAL A 45 0.93 -6.92 14.96
N GLY A 46 2.03 -6.17 15.04
CA GLY A 46 3.38 -6.70 14.99
C GLY A 46 4.01 -6.58 13.63
N ARG A 47 5.30 -6.20 13.61
CA ARG A 47 6.05 -5.92 12.38
C ARG A 47 5.96 -7.07 11.37
N ASP A 48 6.11 -8.32 11.82
CA ASP A 48 6.07 -9.48 10.93
C ASP A 48 4.69 -9.63 10.29
N GLN A 49 3.62 -9.38 11.05
CA GLN A 49 2.26 -9.42 10.54
C GLN A 49 1.99 -8.30 9.55
N VAL A 50 2.53 -7.10 9.82
CA VAL A 50 2.41 -5.96 8.91
C VAL A 50 3.04 -6.28 7.56
N ILE A 51 4.29 -6.75 7.57
CA ILE A 51 5.02 -7.06 6.34
C ILE A 51 4.36 -8.20 5.58
N SER A 52 3.91 -9.23 6.29
CA SER A 52 3.20 -10.36 5.68
C SER A 52 1.92 -9.90 4.97
N ARG A 53 1.16 -8.99 5.60
CA ARG A 53 -0.07 -8.46 4.98
C ARG A 53 0.23 -7.59 3.77
N LEU A 54 1.29 -6.77 3.82
CA LEU A 54 1.70 -5.96 2.67
C LEU A 54 2.08 -6.86 1.49
N ARG A 55 2.84 -7.91 1.75
CA ARG A 55 3.21 -8.90 0.73
C ARG A 55 1.98 -9.59 0.15
N ASP A 56 1.06 -10.03 1.00
CA ASP A 56 -0.16 -10.71 0.55
C ASP A 56 -1.03 -9.79 -0.32
N GLY A 57 -1.06 -8.50 -0.01
CA GLY A 57 -1.77 -7.52 -0.82
C GLY A 57 -1.18 -7.37 -2.21
N VAL A 58 0.14 -7.28 -2.30
CA VAL A 58 0.85 -7.18 -3.58
C VAL A 58 0.69 -8.47 -4.39
N ASP A 59 0.93 -9.63 -3.77
CA ASP A 59 0.84 -10.92 -4.45
C ASP A 59 -0.60 -11.28 -4.83
N GLY A 60 -1.55 -10.92 -3.98
CA GLY A 60 -2.97 -11.25 -4.20
C GLY A 60 -3.68 -10.34 -5.19
N LEU A 61 -3.19 -9.16 -5.43
CA LEU A 61 -3.82 -8.19 -6.33
C LEU A 61 -2.85 -7.61 -7.35
N ASP A 62 -1.91 -6.78 -6.92
CA ASP A 62 -1.09 -5.97 -7.82
C ASP A 62 -0.35 -6.81 -8.87
N ARG A 63 0.24 -7.93 -8.47
CA ARG A 63 1.04 -8.80 -9.35
C ARG A 63 0.21 -9.63 -10.32
N ARG A 64 -1.10 -9.67 -10.13
CA ARG A 64 -1.99 -10.41 -11.03
C ARG A 64 -2.33 -9.59 -12.28
N PHE A 65 -2.02 -8.30 -12.28
CA PHE A 65 -2.18 -7.41 -13.43
C PHE A 65 -0.90 -7.36 -14.27
N ASP A 66 -1.03 -6.94 -15.52
CA ASP A 66 0.10 -6.83 -16.44
C ASP A 66 0.98 -5.64 -16.10
N SER A 67 0.38 -4.55 -15.61
CA SER A 67 1.12 -3.35 -15.22
C SER A 67 0.47 -2.66 -14.02
N ARG A 68 1.29 -1.88 -13.32
CA ARG A 68 0.91 -1.15 -12.13
C ARG A 68 1.52 0.25 -12.22
N GLY A 69 0.69 1.27 -12.19
CA GLY A 69 1.12 2.66 -12.16
C GLY A 69 0.68 3.33 -10.87
N LEU A 70 1.60 4.00 -10.20
CA LEU A 70 1.31 4.74 -8.97
C LEU A 70 1.65 6.20 -9.16
N SER A 71 0.70 7.07 -8.83
CA SER A 71 0.89 8.51 -8.76
C SER A 71 0.43 9.03 -7.41
N SER A 72 0.97 10.16 -6.99
CA SER A 72 0.62 10.72 -5.69
C SER A 72 0.75 12.24 -5.70
N GLN A 73 0.05 12.89 -4.75
CA GLN A 73 0.27 14.28 -4.42
C GLN A 73 1.49 14.39 -3.50
N PRO A 74 2.10 15.57 -3.35
CA PRO A 74 3.18 15.73 -2.37
C PRO A 74 2.70 15.34 -0.96
N PRO A 75 3.50 14.58 -0.21
CA PRO A 75 3.10 14.19 1.14
C PRO A 75 3.06 15.39 2.08
N THR A 76 2.23 15.30 3.12
CA THR A 76 2.10 16.31 4.15
C THR A 76 2.44 15.72 5.50
N VAL A 77 2.87 16.57 6.44
CA VAL A 77 3.20 16.16 7.80
C VAL A 77 2.32 16.92 8.78
N GLU A 78 1.73 16.19 9.73
CA GLU A 78 1.00 16.77 10.85
C GLU A 78 1.42 16.00 12.12
N GLY A 79 2.15 16.66 13.02
CA GLY A 79 2.72 15.99 14.19
C GLY A 79 3.70 14.90 13.78
N ASP A 80 3.45 13.68 14.23
CA ASP A 80 4.27 12.51 13.93
C ASP A 80 3.74 11.70 12.74
N THR A 81 2.75 12.22 12.04
CA THR A 81 2.08 11.49 10.95
C THR A 81 2.39 12.13 9.59
N VAL A 82 2.83 11.30 8.66
CA VAL A 82 2.97 11.67 7.25
C VAL A 82 1.76 11.12 6.51
N SER A 83 1.12 11.96 5.69
CA SER A 83 -0.04 11.57 4.90
C SER A 83 0.25 11.75 3.42
N LEU A 84 -0.14 10.74 2.62
CA LEU A 84 0.08 10.71 1.18
C LEU A 84 -1.22 10.35 0.46
N ALA A 85 -1.72 11.27 -0.37
CA ALA A 85 -2.82 10.98 -1.28
C ALA A 85 -2.27 10.30 -2.53
N TRP A 86 -2.78 9.11 -2.85
CA TRP A 86 -2.25 8.28 -3.93
C TRP A 86 -3.36 7.82 -4.88
N GLN A 87 -2.95 7.48 -6.11
CA GLN A 87 -3.80 6.83 -7.10
C GLN A 87 -3.04 5.68 -7.74
N LEU A 88 -3.65 4.51 -7.75
CA LEU A 88 -3.10 3.29 -8.31
C LEU A 88 -3.91 2.90 -9.54
N THR A 89 -3.22 2.65 -10.65
CA THR A 89 -3.84 2.15 -11.88
C THR A 89 -3.29 0.77 -12.18
N LEU A 90 -4.17 -0.21 -12.26
CA LEU A 90 -3.83 -1.60 -12.56
C LEU A 90 -4.40 -1.95 -13.94
N SER A 91 -3.55 -2.46 -14.83
CA SER A 91 -3.92 -2.74 -16.21
C SER A 91 -3.74 -4.22 -16.54
N LYS A 92 -4.73 -4.78 -17.22
CA LYS A 92 -4.73 -6.16 -17.68
C LYS A 92 -5.23 -6.23 -19.13
N ALA A 93 -4.51 -6.96 -19.98
CA ALA A 93 -4.91 -7.13 -21.38
C ALA A 93 -6.30 -7.77 -21.47
N GLY A 94 -7.16 -7.20 -22.28
CA GLY A 94 -8.53 -7.69 -22.49
C GLY A 94 -9.55 -7.20 -21.45
N ALA A 95 -9.13 -6.35 -20.50
CA ALA A 95 -10.01 -5.78 -19.50
C ALA A 95 -9.75 -4.27 -19.37
N PRO A 96 -10.71 -3.48 -18.88
CA PRO A 96 -10.47 -2.06 -18.62
C PRO A 96 -9.52 -1.89 -17.44
N ASP A 97 -8.82 -0.76 -17.39
CA ASP A 97 -7.98 -0.43 -16.25
C ASP A 97 -8.83 -0.32 -14.97
N PHE A 98 -8.28 -0.80 -13.86
CA PHE A 98 -8.86 -0.55 -12.55
C PHE A 98 -8.07 0.57 -11.87
N VAL A 99 -8.78 1.60 -11.40
CA VAL A 99 -8.18 2.74 -10.72
C VAL A 99 -8.67 2.78 -9.28
N ALA A 100 -7.74 2.77 -8.33
CA ALA A 100 -8.01 2.94 -6.92
C ALA A 100 -7.34 4.21 -6.42
N SER A 101 -7.95 4.87 -5.45
CA SER A 101 -7.37 6.07 -4.83
C SER A 101 -7.66 6.09 -3.35
N GLY A 102 -6.85 6.82 -2.61
CA GLY A 102 -6.99 6.94 -1.17
C GLY A 102 -5.88 7.77 -0.56
N ILE A 103 -5.79 7.69 0.76
CA ILE A 103 -4.76 8.37 1.55
C ILE A 103 -4.09 7.34 2.44
N GLU A 104 -2.77 7.36 2.46
CA GLU A 104 -1.97 6.56 3.40
C GLU A 104 -1.47 7.46 4.51
N HIS A 105 -1.64 7.02 5.76
CA HIS A 105 -1.13 7.71 6.95
C HIS A 105 -0.06 6.84 7.61
N ALA A 106 1.13 7.39 7.77
CA ALA A 106 2.22 6.71 8.47
C ALA A 106 2.57 7.52 9.73
N THR A 107 2.34 6.92 10.89
CA THR A 107 2.68 7.54 12.18
C THR A 107 4.01 6.98 12.65
N TYR A 108 4.91 7.87 13.06
CA TYR A 108 6.28 7.54 13.44
C TYR A 108 6.47 7.59 14.94
N THR A 109 7.23 6.64 15.47
CA THR A 109 7.70 6.60 16.85
C THR A 109 9.19 6.25 16.82
N ASP A 110 10.02 7.11 17.40
CA ASP A 110 11.48 6.90 17.48
C ASP A 110 12.11 6.57 16.11
N GLY A 111 11.65 7.25 15.08
CA GLY A 111 12.24 7.13 13.74
C GLY A 111 11.74 5.98 12.90
N ALA A 112 10.75 5.21 13.36
CA ALA A 112 10.16 4.11 12.60
C ALA A 112 8.64 4.18 12.61
N ILE A 113 8.00 3.56 11.63
CA ILE A 113 6.53 3.54 11.51
C ILE A 113 5.96 2.66 12.60
N SER A 114 5.15 3.25 13.47
CA SER A 114 4.42 2.52 14.51
C SER A 114 2.98 2.22 14.10
N ARG A 115 2.43 2.96 13.15
CA ARG A 115 1.10 2.70 12.58
C ARG A 115 1.08 3.12 11.12
N LEU A 116 0.64 2.21 10.27
CA LEU A 116 0.40 2.46 8.86
C LEU A 116 -1.08 2.24 8.59
N GLU A 117 -1.74 3.20 7.95
CA GLU A 117 -3.17 3.12 7.70
C GLU A 117 -3.48 3.56 6.28
N ASP A 118 -4.27 2.75 5.57
CA ASP A 118 -4.81 3.10 4.27
C ASP A 118 -6.30 3.44 4.41
N VAL A 119 -6.70 4.59 3.88
CA VAL A 119 -8.09 5.03 3.83
C VAL A 119 -8.44 5.21 2.36
N PHE A 120 -9.26 4.31 1.82
CA PHE A 120 -9.69 4.40 0.43
C PHE A 120 -10.75 5.47 0.25
N ASP A 121 -10.76 6.11 -0.92
CA ASP A 121 -11.82 7.05 -1.28
C ASP A 121 -13.17 6.32 -1.39
N ASP A 122 -14.26 7.07 -1.19
CA ASP A 122 -15.59 6.50 -1.27
C ASP A 122 -15.82 5.82 -2.62
N GLY A 123 -16.42 4.64 -2.57
CA GLY A 123 -16.75 3.87 -3.77
C GLY A 123 -15.65 2.97 -4.32
N VAL A 124 -14.40 3.06 -3.82
CA VAL A 124 -13.28 2.23 -4.32
C VAL A 124 -13.52 0.75 -4.07
N ALA A 125 -13.95 0.38 -2.86
CA ALA A 125 -14.21 -1.02 -2.53
C ALA A 125 -15.32 -1.61 -3.40
N GLU A 126 -16.39 -0.85 -3.63
CA GLU A 126 -17.50 -1.24 -4.50
C GLU A 126 -17.05 -1.37 -5.95
N ALA A 127 -16.22 -0.42 -6.42
CA ALA A 127 -15.67 -0.45 -7.77
C ALA A 127 -14.76 -1.67 -7.99
N LEU A 128 -13.96 -2.04 -6.99
CA LEU A 128 -13.14 -3.25 -7.06
C LEU A 128 -14.02 -4.50 -7.14
N GLY A 129 -15.05 -4.58 -6.30
CA GLY A 129 -15.99 -5.69 -6.33
C GLY A 129 -16.67 -5.83 -7.69
N ALA A 130 -17.11 -4.73 -8.29
CA ALA A 130 -17.74 -4.71 -9.60
C ALA A 130 -16.75 -5.10 -10.71
N TRP A 131 -15.52 -4.59 -10.64
CA TRP A 131 -14.47 -4.94 -11.61
C TRP A 131 -14.16 -6.44 -11.55
N MET A 132 -14.01 -7.00 -10.34
CA MET A 132 -13.71 -8.41 -10.14
C MET A 132 -14.87 -9.29 -10.62
N ALA A 133 -16.11 -8.88 -10.39
CA ALA A 133 -17.29 -9.62 -10.87
C ALA A 133 -17.34 -9.65 -12.41
N ALA A 134 -16.97 -8.55 -13.07
CA ALA A 134 -17.04 -8.43 -14.53
C ALA A 134 -15.79 -8.98 -15.23
N HIS A 135 -14.62 -8.84 -14.64
CA HIS A 135 -13.32 -9.08 -15.31
C HIS A 135 -12.34 -9.94 -14.51
N GLY A 136 -12.70 -10.40 -13.32
CA GLY A 136 -11.81 -11.17 -12.44
C GLY A 136 -11.24 -12.42 -13.12
N ASP A 137 -11.96 -13.02 -14.04
CA ASP A 137 -11.52 -14.20 -14.79
C ASP A 137 -10.27 -13.90 -15.62
N SER A 138 -10.06 -12.66 -16.06
CA SER A 138 -8.87 -12.28 -16.83
C SER A 138 -7.59 -12.29 -16.00
N LEU A 139 -7.70 -12.29 -14.67
CA LEU A 139 -6.56 -12.37 -13.74
C LEU A 139 -6.11 -13.81 -13.48
N VAL A 140 -6.89 -14.79 -13.88
CA VAL A 140 -6.52 -16.20 -13.74
C VAL A 140 -5.48 -16.52 -14.79
N ALA A 141 -4.33 -16.98 -14.34
CA ALA A 141 -3.22 -17.34 -15.22
C ALA A 141 -3.44 -18.71 -15.84
#